data_746c64c7c2e4f34ae7df9db666abb048
#
_entry.id   746c64c7c2e4f34ae7df9db666abb048
#
_cell.length_a   1.000
_cell.length_b   1.000
_cell.length_c   1.000
_cell.angle_alpha   90.00
_cell.angle_beta   90.00
_cell.angle_gamma   90.00
#
_symmetry.space_group_name_H-M   'P 1'
#
loop_
_entity.id
_entity.type
_entity.pdbx_description
1 polymer ?
#
loop_
_entity_poly.entity_id
_entity_poly.type
_entity_poly.pdbx_seq_one_letter_code
_entity_poly.pdbx_strand_id
1 'polypeptide(L)'
;MEYSEKQRQIMDVALALFADHGYHKTSIRDIARAAEVNVAMVSYYFGSKDKLLEAIFIHRFSTMREILRDIIYEKTHSPIEKVEKFIDIFIDMLVQHQLFHRLMMRESSVIKEGPLFDMIYELKTTNRRLVEKAVKNGQRLGVFRKDVDVFFMSSVLIGSVNQNLANHRYEMEHTQWTAEEKEIAKKNRINALRKHLKRMFIAYLTIDEGQ
;
A
#
# COMPACT_ATOMS: atom_id res chain seq x y z
N MET A 1 4.32 -6.57 16.34
CA MET A 1 4.15 -5.66 17.50
C MET A 1 2.70 -5.24 17.52
N GLU A 2 2.00 -5.47 18.61
CA GLU A 2 0.59 -5.09 18.72
C GLU A 2 0.50 -3.71 19.40
N TYR A 3 -0.08 -2.74 18.71
CA TYR A 3 -0.29 -1.39 19.23
C TYR A 3 -1.61 -1.33 20.00
N SER A 4 -1.63 -0.64 21.14
CA SER A 4 -2.85 -0.35 21.88
C SER A 4 -3.80 0.53 21.05
N GLU A 5 -5.08 0.56 21.40
CA GLU A 5 -6.08 1.39 20.73
C GLU A 5 -5.67 2.87 20.70
N LYS A 6 -5.13 3.37 21.82
CA LYS A 6 -4.66 4.75 21.94
C LYS A 6 -3.45 5.04 21.04
N GLN A 7 -2.52 4.08 20.93
CA GLN A 7 -1.39 4.21 19.98
C GLN A 7 -1.89 4.25 18.54
N ARG A 8 -2.81 3.37 18.16
CA ARG A 8 -3.42 3.38 16.81
C ARG A 8 -4.13 4.70 16.51
N GLN A 9 -4.92 5.23 17.45
CA GLN A 9 -5.55 6.54 17.31
C GLN A 9 -4.53 7.64 17.00
N ILE A 10 -3.43 7.71 17.77
CA ILE A 10 -2.36 8.70 17.56
C ILE A 10 -1.70 8.50 16.20
N MET A 11 -1.43 7.26 15.80
CA MET A 11 -0.83 6.94 14.49
C MET A 11 -1.73 7.34 13.33
N ASP A 12 -3.04 7.11 13.40
CA ASP A 12 -3.98 7.44 12.34
C ASP A 12 -4.14 8.96 12.20
N VAL A 13 -4.22 9.70 13.31
CA VAL A 13 -4.25 11.17 13.32
C VAL A 13 -2.93 11.73 12.76
N ALA A 14 -1.79 11.21 13.20
CA ALA A 14 -0.49 11.64 12.70
C ALA A 14 -0.35 11.37 11.20
N LEU A 15 -0.80 10.20 10.73
CA LEU A 15 -0.82 9.85 9.32
C LEU A 15 -1.62 10.85 8.49
N ALA A 16 -2.82 11.24 8.96
CA ALA A 16 -3.65 12.23 8.28
C ALA A 16 -2.94 13.59 8.18
N LEU A 17 -2.40 14.08 9.29
CA LEU A 17 -1.68 15.37 9.33
C LEU A 17 -0.42 15.34 8.45
N PHE A 18 0.37 14.27 8.49
CA PHE A 18 1.55 14.12 7.64
C PHE A 18 1.18 14.06 6.15
N ALA A 19 0.11 13.36 5.80
CA ALA A 19 -0.34 13.27 4.42
C ALA A 19 -0.89 14.60 3.88
N ASP A 20 -1.55 15.42 4.72
CA ASP A 20 -2.18 16.67 4.31
C ASP A 20 -1.18 17.85 4.35
N HIS A 21 -0.49 18.04 5.46
CA HIS A 21 0.40 19.17 5.68
C HIS A 21 1.87 18.87 5.40
N GLY A 22 2.25 17.59 5.35
CA GLY A 22 3.63 17.12 5.22
C GLY A 22 4.29 16.88 6.57
N TYR A 23 5.26 15.97 6.56
CA TYR A 23 5.99 15.58 7.77
C TYR A 23 6.66 16.77 8.47
N HIS A 24 7.41 17.58 7.72
CA HIS A 24 8.18 18.70 8.30
C HIS A 24 7.31 19.79 8.91
N LYS A 25 6.13 20.07 8.33
CA LYS A 25 5.22 21.12 8.79
C LYS A 25 4.30 20.69 9.94
N THR A 26 4.27 19.42 10.30
CA THR A 26 3.44 18.89 11.39
C THR A 26 4.27 18.76 12.66
N SER A 27 3.80 19.33 13.76
CA SER A 27 4.44 19.21 15.08
C SER A 27 3.78 18.15 15.95
N ILE A 28 4.51 17.65 16.96
CA ILE A 28 3.93 16.75 18.01
C ILE A 28 2.75 17.43 18.72
N ARG A 29 2.76 18.75 18.89
CA ARG A 29 1.66 19.50 19.51
C ARG A 29 0.40 19.46 18.63
N ASP A 30 0.54 19.55 17.32
CA ASP A 30 -0.59 19.45 16.39
C ASP A 30 -1.20 18.07 16.42
N ILE A 31 -0.35 17.01 16.45
CA ILE A 31 -0.77 15.63 16.56
C ILE A 31 -1.52 15.40 17.89
N ALA A 32 -0.95 15.85 19.01
CA ALA A 32 -1.55 15.69 20.32
C ALA A 32 -2.93 16.36 20.41
N ARG A 33 -3.03 17.59 19.87
CA ARG A 33 -4.29 18.35 19.81
C ARG A 33 -5.34 17.61 18.98
N ALA A 34 -4.98 17.17 17.79
CA ALA A 34 -5.90 16.50 16.88
C ALA A 34 -6.29 15.09 17.35
N ALA A 35 -5.41 14.42 18.10
CA ALA A 35 -5.69 13.11 18.71
C ALA A 35 -6.38 13.21 20.08
N GLU A 36 -6.69 14.44 20.54
CA GLU A 36 -7.30 14.71 21.85
C GLU A 36 -6.53 14.06 23.02
N VAL A 37 -5.19 14.19 22.99
CA VAL A 37 -4.28 13.70 24.02
C VAL A 37 -3.29 14.80 24.42
N ASN A 38 -2.62 14.65 25.56
CA ASN A 38 -1.55 15.57 25.92
C ASN A 38 -0.24 15.21 25.17
N VAL A 39 0.64 16.19 25.01
CA VAL A 39 1.94 16.02 24.32
C VAL A 39 2.81 14.97 25.00
N ALA A 40 2.75 14.88 26.35
CA ALA A 40 3.50 13.90 27.12
C ALA A 40 3.10 12.46 26.77
N MET A 41 1.82 12.23 26.46
CA MET A 41 1.33 10.91 26.06
C MET A 41 1.89 10.48 24.71
N VAL A 42 1.96 11.39 23.73
CA VAL A 42 2.57 11.10 22.42
C VAL A 42 4.06 10.77 22.60
N SER A 43 4.77 11.56 23.42
CA SER A 43 6.19 11.33 23.72
C SER A 43 6.41 10.03 24.52
N TYR A 44 5.52 9.69 25.44
CA TYR A 44 5.57 8.43 26.18
C TYR A 44 5.44 7.21 25.29
N TYR A 45 4.49 7.23 24.33
CA TYR A 45 4.25 6.08 23.45
C TYR A 45 5.27 5.93 22.32
N PHE A 46 5.78 7.02 21.79
CA PHE A 46 6.61 6.98 20.58
C PHE A 46 7.99 7.63 20.74
N GLY A 47 8.23 8.39 21.78
CA GLY A 47 9.50 9.09 22.02
C GLY A 47 9.67 10.35 21.18
N SER A 48 9.63 10.23 19.85
CA SER A 48 9.83 11.35 18.94
C SER A 48 8.86 11.30 17.74
N LYS A 49 8.80 12.41 16.99
CA LYS A 49 8.03 12.48 15.73
C LYS A 49 8.57 11.51 14.69
N ASP A 50 9.90 11.35 14.62
CA ASP A 50 10.54 10.38 13.72
C ASP A 50 10.16 8.96 14.08
N LYS A 51 10.18 8.61 15.35
CA LYS A 51 9.77 7.28 15.83
C LYS A 51 8.28 6.99 15.62
N LEU A 52 7.43 8.01 15.72
CA LEU A 52 6.02 7.88 15.36
C LEU A 52 5.85 7.61 13.86
N LEU A 53 6.58 8.31 13.01
CA LEU A 53 6.57 8.06 11.56
C LEU A 53 7.09 6.66 11.24
N GLU A 54 8.21 6.24 11.83
CA GLU A 54 8.74 4.88 11.72
C GLU A 54 7.68 3.84 12.12
N ALA A 55 7.00 4.04 13.26
CA ALA A 55 5.96 3.13 13.73
C ALA A 55 4.79 2.99 12.72
N ILE A 56 4.36 4.10 12.09
CA ILE A 56 3.34 4.10 11.04
C ILE A 56 3.80 3.24 9.86
N PHE A 57 5.03 3.44 9.36
CA PHE A 57 5.56 2.66 8.24
C PHE A 57 5.68 1.18 8.59
N ILE A 58 6.28 0.85 9.74
CA ILE A 58 6.45 -0.53 10.20
C ILE A 58 5.08 -1.22 10.30
N HIS A 59 4.09 -0.57 10.89
CA HIS A 59 2.74 -1.12 11.04
C HIS A 59 2.11 -1.45 9.69
N ARG A 60 2.10 -0.51 8.76
CA ARG A 60 1.50 -0.69 7.42
C ARG A 60 2.21 -1.75 6.58
N PHE A 61 3.54 -1.77 6.60
CA PHE A 61 4.29 -2.78 5.86
C PHE A 61 4.21 -4.18 6.49
N SER A 62 4.13 -4.30 7.83
CA SER A 62 3.93 -5.60 8.48
C SER A 62 2.55 -6.18 8.22
N THR A 63 1.49 -5.36 8.24
CA THR A 63 0.15 -5.81 7.84
C THR A 63 0.14 -6.36 6.41
N MET A 64 0.78 -5.66 5.46
CA MET A 64 0.92 -6.17 4.10
C MET A 64 1.70 -7.49 4.05
N ARG A 65 2.76 -7.60 4.86
CA ARG A 65 3.57 -8.82 4.93
C ARG A 65 2.79 -10.03 5.42
N GLU A 66 1.94 -9.84 6.42
CA GLU A 66 1.05 -10.90 6.94
C GLU A 66 0.09 -11.37 5.84
N ILE A 67 -0.59 -10.45 5.17
CA ILE A 67 -1.47 -10.76 4.03
C ILE A 67 -0.74 -11.51 2.92
N LEU A 68 0.46 -11.05 2.55
CA LEU A 68 1.28 -11.74 1.54
C LEU A 68 1.62 -13.17 1.97
N ARG A 69 1.97 -13.38 3.23
CA ARG A 69 2.25 -14.70 3.77
C ARG A 69 1.04 -15.61 3.69
N ASP A 70 -0.12 -15.12 4.11
CA ASP A 70 -1.36 -15.91 4.09
C ASP A 70 -1.70 -16.36 2.67
N ILE A 71 -1.58 -15.47 1.67
CA ILE A 71 -1.80 -15.82 0.27
C ILE A 71 -0.78 -16.84 -0.23
N ILE A 72 0.50 -16.65 0.07
CA ILE A 72 1.59 -17.48 -0.45
C ILE A 72 1.55 -18.89 0.13
N TYR A 73 1.33 -19.01 1.44
CA TYR A 73 1.36 -20.29 2.14
C TYR A 73 0.02 -21.04 2.15
N GLU A 74 -1.04 -20.39 1.71
CA GLU A 74 -2.30 -21.05 1.47
C GLU A 74 -2.13 -22.18 0.42
N LYS A 75 -2.69 -23.38 0.69
CA LYS A 75 -2.39 -24.58 -0.10
C LYS A 75 -3.44 -24.96 -1.13
N THR A 76 -4.65 -24.41 -1.00
CA THR A 76 -5.80 -24.79 -1.83
C THR A 76 -5.83 -24.06 -3.17
N HIS A 77 -5.22 -22.86 -3.24
CA HIS A 77 -5.21 -22.04 -4.45
C HIS A 77 -4.04 -22.35 -5.38
N SER A 78 -4.33 -22.39 -6.67
CA SER A 78 -3.33 -22.44 -7.74
C SER A 78 -2.47 -21.15 -7.77
N PRO A 79 -1.30 -21.17 -8.44
CA PRO A 79 -0.49 -19.97 -8.59
C PRO A 79 -1.23 -18.77 -9.21
N ILE A 80 -2.13 -19.03 -10.18
CA ILE A 80 -2.94 -17.99 -10.83
C ILE A 80 -3.96 -17.40 -9.86
N GLU A 81 -4.70 -18.22 -9.14
CA GLU A 81 -5.66 -17.77 -8.13
C GLU A 81 -5.00 -16.94 -7.02
N LYS A 82 -3.78 -17.30 -6.63
CA LYS A 82 -2.99 -16.49 -5.68
C LYS A 82 -2.65 -15.10 -6.22
N VAL A 83 -2.30 -15.00 -7.49
CA VAL A 83 -2.07 -13.70 -8.14
C VAL A 83 -3.35 -12.88 -8.19
N GLU A 84 -4.47 -13.47 -8.56
CA GLU A 84 -5.76 -12.78 -8.59
C GLU A 84 -6.17 -12.28 -7.21
N LYS A 85 -6.05 -13.13 -6.18
CA LYS A 85 -6.35 -12.78 -4.79
C LYS A 85 -5.42 -11.69 -4.27
N PHE A 86 -4.14 -11.75 -4.62
CA PHE A 86 -3.19 -10.70 -4.27
C PHE A 86 -3.58 -9.35 -4.89
N ILE A 87 -3.93 -9.32 -6.19
CA ILE A 87 -4.36 -8.09 -6.87
C ILE A 87 -5.60 -7.52 -6.21
N ASP A 88 -6.60 -8.36 -5.88
CA ASP A 88 -7.82 -7.94 -5.21
C ASP A 88 -7.53 -7.24 -3.88
N ILE A 89 -6.81 -7.92 -3.00
CA ILE A 89 -6.50 -7.42 -1.65
C ILE A 89 -5.60 -6.19 -1.74
N PHE A 90 -4.63 -6.18 -2.67
CA PHE A 90 -3.71 -5.06 -2.81
C PHE A 90 -4.42 -3.79 -3.30
N ILE A 91 -5.35 -3.91 -4.25
CA ILE A 91 -6.17 -2.78 -4.70
C ILE A 91 -7.04 -2.26 -3.55
N ASP A 92 -7.70 -3.16 -2.80
CA ASP A 92 -8.51 -2.76 -1.65
C ASP A 92 -7.70 -2.02 -0.59
N MET A 93 -6.49 -2.50 -0.29
CA MET A 93 -5.58 -1.82 0.62
C MET A 93 -5.16 -0.42 0.13
N LEU A 94 -4.82 -0.29 -1.17
CA LEU A 94 -4.46 1.01 -1.73
C LEU A 94 -5.63 2.00 -1.66
N VAL A 95 -6.84 1.52 -1.92
CA VAL A 95 -8.08 2.32 -1.83
C VAL A 95 -8.41 2.71 -0.39
N GLN A 96 -8.31 1.77 0.55
CA GLN A 96 -8.60 2.02 1.96
C GLN A 96 -7.55 2.89 2.64
N HIS A 97 -6.28 2.75 2.26
CA HIS A 97 -5.16 3.44 2.90
C HIS A 97 -4.52 4.53 2.03
N GLN A 98 -5.35 5.28 1.29
CA GLN A 98 -4.89 6.35 0.38
C GLN A 98 -3.97 7.38 1.08
N LEU A 99 -4.27 7.74 2.34
CA LEU A 99 -3.45 8.66 3.12
C LEU A 99 -2.02 8.14 3.30
N PHE A 100 -1.87 6.86 3.61
CA PHE A 100 -0.55 6.25 3.75
C PHE A 100 0.22 6.24 2.42
N HIS A 101 -0.45 5.89 1.32
CA HIS A 101 0.19 5.88 0.01
C HIS A 101 0.59 7.28 -0.43
N ARG A 102 -0.25 8.30 -0.17
CA ARG A 102 0.07 9.69 -0.45
C ARG A 102 1.28 10.17 0.37
N LEU A 103 1.32 9.85 1.66
CA LEU A 103 2.47 10.12 2.51
C LEU A 103 3.72 9.41 1.99
N MET A 104 3.63 8.11 1.71
CA MET A 104 4.76 7.32 1.23
C MET A 104 5.32 7.85 -0.09
N MET A 105 4.48 8.20 -1.05
CA MET A 105 4.92 8.78 -2.33
C MET A 105 5.62 10.12 -2.13
N ARG A 106 5.08 10.98 -1.27
CA ARG A 106 5.66 12.27 -0.94
C ARG A 106 7.02 12.13 -0.26
N GLU A 107 7.09 11.35 0.81
CA GLU A 107 8.32 11.20 1.58
C GLU A 107 9.39 10.43 0.80
N SER A 108 9.03 9.43 -0.02
CA SER A 108 9.99 8.72 -0.89
C SER A 108 10.63 9.62 -1.95
N SER A 109 10.02 10.75 -2.31
CA SER A 109 10.62 11.72 -3.24
C SER A 109 11.56 12.71 -2.55
N VAL A 110 11.39 12.91 -1.25
CA VAL A 110 12.15 13.89 -0.45
C VAL A 110 13.31 13.21 0.31
N ILE A 111 13.05 12.07 0.93
CA ILE A 111 14.03 11.32 1.73
C ILE A 111 14.91 10.52 0.78
N LYS A 112 16.18 10.90 0.67
CA LYS A 112 17.15 10.24 -0.24
C LYS A 112 18.19 9.41 0.50
N GLU A 113 18.37 9.62 1.80
CA GLU A 113 19.38 8.95 2.64
C GLU A 113 18.97 9.01 4.12
N GLY A 114 19.66 8.24 4.95
CA GLY A 114 19.50 8.21 6.40
C GLY A 114 18.64 7.04 6.90
N PRO A 115 18.53 6.88 8.24
CA PRO A 115 17.92 5.72 8.87
C PRO A 115 16.48 5.43 8.42
N LEU A 116 15.69 6.48 8.20
CA LEU A 116 14.31 6.32 7.72
C LEU A 116 14.25 5.83 6.27
N PHE A 117 15.16 6.31 5.41
CA PHE A 117 15.29 5.82 4.04
C PHE A 117 15.65 4.33 4.02
N ASP A 118 16.67 3.95 4.78
CA ASP A 118 17.16 2.56 4.87
C ASP A 118 16.06 1.64 5.39
N MET A 119 15.33 2.06 6.42
CA MET A 119 14.20 1.31 6.96
C MET A 119 13.09 1.11 5.92
N ILE A 120 12.67 2.16 5.22
CA ILE A 120 11.64 2.08 4.18
C ILE A 120 12.09 1.15 3.05
N TYR A 121 13.34 1.27 2.63
CA TYR A 121 13.94 0.41 1.59
C TYR A 121 13.92 -1.06 2.01
N GLU A 122 14.33 -1.36 3.24
CA GLU A 122 14.31 -2.72 3.77
C GLU A 122 12.88 -3.29 3.87
N LEU A 123 11.91 -2.50 4.36
CA LEU A 123 10.52 -2.90 4.44
C LEU A 123 9.94 -3.24 3.05
N LYS A 124 10.19 -2.39 2.06
CA LYS A 124 9.78 -2.62 0.65
C LYS A 124 10.46 -3.87 0.09
N THR A 125 11.76 -4.03 0.31
CA THR A 125 12.54 -5.17 -0.19
C THR A 125 12.08 -6.48 0.44
N THR A 126 11.78 -6.49 1.73
CA THR A 126 11.27 -7.67 2.43
C THR A 126 9.95 -8.14 1.87
N ASN A 127 9.01 -7.23 1.62
CA ASN A 127 7.73 -7.58 1.01
C ASN A 127 7.89 -8.04 -0.46
N ARG A 128 8.77 -7.40 -1.24
CA ARG A 128 9.07 -7.83 -2.60
C ARG A 128 9.64 -9.25 -2.65
N ARG A 129 10.56 -9.62 -1.76
CA ARG A 129 11.10 -10.99 -1.67
C ARG A 129 10.02 -12.05 -1.45
N LEU A 130 8.93 -11.72 -0.76
CA LEU A 130 7.78 -12.64 -0.63
C LEU A 130 7.06 -12.84 -1.96
N VAL A 131 6.83 -11.76 -2.72
CA VAL A 131 6.24 -11.86 -4.05
C VAL A 131 7.14 -12.64 -5.00
N GLU A 132 8.46 -12.37 -4.99
CA GLU A 132 9.46 -13.13 -5.77
C GLU A 132 9.41 -14.63 -5.45
N LYS A 133 9.25 -14.99 -4.17
CA LYS A 133 9.10 -16.40 -3.75
C LYS A 133 7.83 -17.04 -4.34
N ALA A 134 6.72 -16.31 -4.37
CA ALA A 134 5.48 -16.78 -4.97
C ALA A 134 5.63 -17.00 -6.48
N VAL A 135 6.26 -16.04 -7.18
CA VAL A 135 6.54 -16.15 -8.62
C VAL A 135 7.45 -17.35 -8.91
N LYS A 136 8.56 -17.48 -8.18
CA LYS A 136 9.47 -18.64 -8.31
C LYS A 136 8.76 -19.97 -8.10
N ASN A 137 7.80 -20.04 -7.20
CA ASN A 137 7.00 -21.25 -7.01
C ASN A 137 6.14 -21.57 -8.24
N GLY A 138 5.47 -20.57 -8.82
CA GLY A 138 4.72 -20.72 -10.06
C GLY A 138 5.59 -21.14 -11.26
N GLN A 139 6.82 -20.58 -11.34
CA GLN A 139 7.83 -20.97 -12.34
C GLN A 139 8.26 -22.44 -12.18
N ARG A 140 8.49 -22.88 -10.95
CA ARG A 140 8.85 -24.28 -10.66
C ARG A 140 7.75 -25.27 -11.03
N LEU A 141 6.49 -24.84 -10.91
CA LEU A 141 5.31 -25.64 -11.30
C LEU A 141 5.01 -25.56 -12.81
N GLY A 142 5.81 -24.83 -13.59
CA GLY A 142 5.60 -24.65 -15.02
C GLY A 142 4.40 -23.76 -15.39
N VAL A 143 3.79 -23.08 -14.43
CA VAL A 143 2.63 -22.19 -14.65
C VAL A 143 3.07 -20.81 -15.10
N PHE A 144 4.20 -20.31 -14.59
CA PHE A 144 4.72 -18.98 -14.92
C PHE A 144 5.97 -19.07 -15.78
N ARG A 145 6.10 -18.11 -16.68
CA ARG A 145 7.29 -17.91 -17.51
C ARG A 145 8.53 -17.58 -16.64
N LYS A 146 9.74 -17.84 -17.18
CA LYS A 146 10.99 -17.72 -16.41
C LYS A 146 11.47 -16.27 -16.26
N ASP A 147 11.14 -15.40 -17.20
CA ASP A 147 11.64 -14.04 -17.34
C ASP A 147 10.69 -12.98 -16.72
N VAL A 148 10.17 -13.26 -15.53
CA VAL A 148 9.25 -12.35 -14.81
C VAL A 148 10.04 -11.32 -14.01
N ASP A 149 9.82 -10.04 -14.30
CA ASP A 149 10.33 -8.92 -13.50
C ASP A 149 9.28 -8.50 -12.45
N VAL A 150 9.50 -8.95 -11.20
CA VAL A 150 8.62 -8.64 -10.06
C VAL A 150 8.68 -7.15 -9.67
N PHE A 151 9.81 -6.48 -9.87
CA PHE A 151 9.93 -5.05 -9.60
C PHE A 151 9.07 -4.25 -10.59
N PHE A 152 9.17 -4.58 -11.87
CA PHE A 152 8.33 -3.96 -12.91
C PHE A 152 6.84 -4.20 -12.65
N MET A 153 6.43 -5.44 -12.36
CA MET A 153 5.05 -5.78 -12.02
C MET A 153 4.52 -4.95 -10.84
N SER A 154 5.31 -4.85 -9.77
CA SER A 154 4.93 -4.07 -8.59
C SER A 154 4.78 -2.59 -8.92
N SER A 155 5.67 -2.04 -9.75
CA SER A 155 5.63 -0.65 -10.20
C SER A 155 4.39 -0.36 -11.05
N VAL A 156 4.04 -1.26 -11.97
CA VAL A 156 2.82 -1.16 -12.79
C VAL A 156 1.56 -1.20 -11.91
N LEU A 157 1.50 -2.15 -10.97
CA LEU A 157 0.35 -2.29 -10.07
C LEU A 157 0.13 -1.03 -9.23
N ILE A 158 1.17 -0.59 -8.52
CA ILE A 158 1.11 0.59 -7.66
C ILE A 158 0.80 1.85 -8.48
N GLY A 159 1.51 2.03 -9.59
CA GLY A 159 1.34 3.19 -10.47
C GLY A 159 -0.06 3.27 -11.07
N SER A 160 -0.58 2.15 -11.57
CA SER A 160 -1.92 2.09 -12.16
C SER A 160 -3.02 2.44 -11.15
N VAL A 161 -2.94 1.90 -9.92
CA VAL A 161 -3.94 2.20 -8.89
C VAL A 161 -3.85 3.65 -8.45
N ASN A 162 -2.65 4.16 -8.14
CA ASN A 162 -2.46 5.54 -7.70
C ASN A 162 -2.92 6.55 -8.77
N GLN A 163 -2.60 6.30 -10.05
CA GLN A 163 -3.01 7.17 -11.14
C GLN A 163 -4.53 7.16 -11.33
N ASN A 164 -5.16 5.97 -11.23
CA ASN A 164 -6.62 5.88 -11.31
C ASN A 164 -7.33 6.64 -10.18
N LEU A 165 -6.81 6.53 -8.94
CA LEU A 165 -7.35 7.26 -7.80
C LEU A 165 -7.16 8.78 -7.94
N ALA A 166 -6.02 9.23 -8.45
CA ALA A 166 -5.75 10.64 -8.70
C ALA A 166 -6.66 11.22 -9.79
N ASN A 167 -6.80 10.52 -10.91
CA ASN A 167 -7.69 10.92 -12.01
C ASN A 167 -9.15 10.97 -11.56
N HIS A 168 -9.60 9.96 -10.79
CA HIS A 168 -10.96 9.93 -10.27
C HIS A 168 -11.26 11.16 -9.40
N ARG A 169 -10.34 11.52 -8.49
CA ARG A 169 -10.50 12.71 -7.66
C ARG A 169 -10.63 13.97 -8.52
N TYR A 170 -9.74 14.14 -9.50
CA TYR A 170 -9.80 15.28 -10.42
C TYR A 170 -11.13 15.36 -11.17
N GLU A 171 -11.62 14.25 -11.71
CA GLU A 171 -12.90 14.19 -12.40
C GLU A 171 -14.07 14.53 -11.46
N MET A 172 -14.04 14.03 -10.21
CA MET A 172 -15.10 14.26 -9.23
C MET A 172 -15.18 15.72 -8.76
N GLU A 173 -14.07 16.44 -8.78
CA GLU A 173 -14.03 17.88 -8.46
C GLU A 173 -14.66 18.73 -9.59
N HIS A 174 -14.71 18.21 -10.81
CA HIS A 174 -15.20 18.92 -12.01
C HIS A 174 -16.60 18.47 -12.45
N THR A 175 -17.24 17.56 -11.72
CA THR A 175 -18.60 17.09 -12.03
C THR A 175 -19.61 17.64 -11.02
N GLN A 176 -20.85 17.84 -11.49
CA GLN A 176 -22.00 18.20 -10.62
C GLN A 176 -22.70 16.99 -10.01
N TRP A 177 -22.04 15.85 -9.97
CA TRP A 177 -22.59 14.62 -9.42
C TRP A 177 -22.83 14.70 -7.92
N THR A 178 -23.88 14.05 -7.47
CA THR A 178 -24.15 13.85 -6.05
C THR A 178 -23.07 12.98 -5.39
N ALA A 179 -23.03 12.96 -4.07
CA ALA A 179 -22.11 12.12 -3.33
C ALA A 179 -22.30 10.62 -3.64
N GLU A 180 -23.56 10.19 -3.85
CA GLU A 180 -23.89 8.81 -4.21
C GLU A 180 -23.39 8.44 -5.61
N GLU A 181 -23.63 9.30 -6.61
CA GLU A 181 -23.14 9.11 -7.98
C GLU A 181 -21.61 9.04 -8.02
N LYS A 182 -20.92 9.87 -7.25
CA LYS A 182 -19.46 9.86 -7.12
C LYS A 182 -18.95 8.54 -6.55
N GLU A 183 -19.61 8.01 -5.51
CA GLU A 183 -19.19 6.72 -4.91
C GLU A 183 -19.45 5.54 -5.85
N ILE A 184 -20.58 5.55 -6.57
CA ILE A 184 -20.88 4.54 -7.59
C ILE A 184 -19.85 4.58 -8.72
N ALA A 185 -19.50 5.76 -9.23
CA ALA A 185 -18.49 5.94 -10.27
C ALA A 185 -17.11 5.44 -9.82
N LYS A 186 -16.72 5.75 -8.59
CA LYS A 186 -15.48 5.26 -7.97
C LYS A 186 -15.44 3.73 -7.90
N LYS A 187 -16.51 3.12 -7.41
CA LYS A 187 -16.62 1.66 -7.30
C LYS A 187 -16.53 0.99 -8.68
N ASN A 188 -17.24 1.51 -9.67
CA ASN A 188 -17.22 0.99 -11.03
C ASN A 188 -15.82 1.09 -11.65
N ARG A 189 -15.13 2.22 -11.48
CA ARG A 189 -13.75 2.42 -11.96
C ARG A 189 -12.77 1.47 -11.32
N ILE A 190 -12.84 1.29 -9.99
CA ILE A 190 -11.98 0.35 -9.26
C ILE A 190 -12.22 -1.09 -9.73
N ASN A 191 -13.48 -1.50 -9.93
CA ASN A 191 -13.81 -2.82 -10.44
C ASN A 191 -13.29 -3.05 -11.87
N ALA A 192 -13.40 -2.04 -12.75
CA ALA A 192 -12.83 -2.10 -14.09
C ALA A 192 -11.31 -2.22 -14.04
N LEU A 193 -10.64 -1.41 -13.22
CA LEU A 193 -9.19 -1.47 -13.03
C LEU A 193 -8.75 -2.86 -12.54
N ARG A 194 -9.43 -3.41 -11.55
CA ARG A 194 -9.18 -4.76 -11.01
C ARG A 194 -9.24 -5.83 -12.11
N LYS A 195 -10.30 -5.81 -12.91
CA LYS A 195 -10.48 -6.72 -14.04
C LYS A 195 -9.33 -6.61 -15.07
N HIS A 196 -8.95 -5.37 -15.42
CA HIS A 196 -7.87 -5.15 -16.39
C HIS A 196 -6.51 -5.57 -15.84
N LEU A 197 -6.18 -5.24 -14.60
CA LEU A 197 -4.92 -5.62 -13.98
C LEU A 197 -4.78 -7.14 -13.85
N LYS A 198 -5.83 -7.85 -13.42
CA LYS A 198 -5.81 -9.33 -13.38
C LYS A 198 -5.49 -9.91 -14.75
N ARG A 199 -6.21 -9.50 -15.79
CA ARG A 199 -5.99 -9.99 -17.16
C ARG A 199 -4.57 -9.70 -17.65
N MET A 200 -4.08 -8.50 -17.42
CA MET A 200 -2.74 -8.08 -17.84
C MET A 200 -1.65 -8.89 -17.11
N PHE A 201 -1.77 -9.05 -15.79
CA PHE A 201 -0.77 -9.79 -15.01
C PHE A 201 -0.80 -11.29 -15.30
N ILE A 202 -1.98 -11.89 -15.49
CA ILE A 202 -2.07 -13.30 -15.89
C ILE A 202 -1.43 -13.50 -17.26
N ALA A 203 -1.75 -12.67 -18.24
CA ALA A 203 -1.14 -12.74 -19.57
C ALA A 203 0.39 -12.54 -19.53
N TYR A 204 0.89 -11.64 -18.69
CA TYR A 204 2.33 -11.43 -18.53
C TYR A 204 3.03 -12.61 -17.85
N LEU A 205 2.37 -13.27 -16.90
CA LEU A 205 2.95 -14.34 -16.09
C LEU A 205 2.89 -15.72 -16.74
N THR A 206 1.87 -15.97 -17.57
CA THR A 206 1.66 -17.31 -18.13
C THR A 206 2.53 -17.52 -19.36
N ILE A 207 2.93 -18.76 -19.56
CA ILE A 207 3.67 -19.21 -20.74
C ILE A 207 2.67 -19.22 -21.90
N ASP A 208 3.01 -18.54 -23.00
CA ASP A 208 2.27 -18.71 -24.25
C ASP A 208 2.55 -20.13 -24.79
N GLU A 209 1.52 -20.95 -24.84
CA GLU A 209 1.63 -22.32 -25.42
C GLU A 209 1.90 -22.30 -26.94
N GLY A 210 2.13 -21.12 -27.52
CA GLY A 210 2.26 -20.89 -28.95
C GLY A 210 3.64 -20.45 -29.47
N GLN A 211 4.71 -20.55 -28.64
CA GLN A 211 6.10 -20.31 -29.09
C GLN A 211 7.01 -21.50 -28.86
#